data_2e1d6838ccae063dcdc315dfe843cfa4
#
_entry.id   2e1d6838ccae063dcdc315dfe843cfa4
#
_cell.length_a   1.000
_cell.length_b   1.000
_cell.length_c   1.000
_cell.angle_alpha   90.00
_cell.angle_beta   90.00
_cell.angle_gamma   90.00
#
_symmetry.space_group_name_H-M   'P 1'
#
loop_
_entity.id
_entity.type
_entity.pdbx_description
1 polymer ?
#
loop_
_entity_poly.entity_id
_entity_poly.type
_entity_poly.pdbx_seq_one_letter_code
_entity_poly.pdbx_strand_id
1 'polypeptide(L)'
;MNTYRLTRAGLALFAVLALATPAGWAAPDMGATEAFEASQAGKVRLIDIRTPQEWRQTGVAPGAGRVDFYRGPEVLVQSILQMTGGDKNAPIVLICRTGNRTGAAQKYLQGLGFTQVYNVSEGMAGSAAGPGWLKHGLPVEACVEC
;
A
#
# COMPACT_ATOMS: atom_id res chain seq x y z
N MET A 1 52.64 -60.17 4.94
CA MET A 1 51.40 -60.01 4.19
C MET A 1 50.54 -59.01 4.98
N ASN A 2 50.61 -57.70 4.63
CA ASN A 2 49.83 -56.63 5.28
C ASN A 2 48.97 -55.90 4.22
N THR A 3 47.69 -56.16 4.28
CA THR A 3 46.72 -55.53 3.39
C THR A 3 46.24 -54.23 4.02
N TYR A 4 46.66 -53.08 3.49
CA TYR A 4 46.14 -51.77 3.84
C TYR A 4 44.75 -51.52 3.13
N ARG A 5 43.68 -51.42 3.94
CA ARG A 5 42.37 -51.01 3.49
C ARG A 5 42.33 -49.50 3.35
N LEU A 6 42.22 -49.02 2.14
CA LEU A 6 41.93 -47.61 1.80
C LEU A 6 40.47 -47.30 2.10
N THR A 7 40.21 -46.50 3.14
CA THR A 7 38.89 -45.92 3.41
C THR A 7 38.70 -44.72 2.50
N ARG A 8 37.74 -44.82 1.58
CA ARG A 8 37.29 -43.69 0.77
C ARG A 8 36.45 -42.73 1.63
N ALA A 9 37.02 -41.57 1.95
CA ALA A 9 36.26 -40.48 2.53
C ALA A 9 35.40 -39.84 1.43
N GLY A 10 34.08 -40.03 1.52
CA GLY A 10 33.10 -39.36 0.63
C GLY A 10 32.94 -37.90 1.02
N LEU A 11 33.37 -37.00 0.14
CA LEU A 11 33.03 -35.57 0.26
C LEU A 11 31.55 -35.39 -0.07
N ALA A 12 30.73 -35.14 0.95
CA ALA A 12 29.33 -34.71 0.72
C ALA A 12 29.33 -33.23 0.33
N LEU A 13 29.06 -32.97 -0.93
CA LEU A 13 28.85 -31.62 -1.44
C LEU A 13 27.45 -31.15 -0.99
N PHE A 14 27.36 -30.31 0.04
CA PHE A 14 26.12 -29.62 0.38
C PHE A 14 25.89 -28.49 -0.63
N ALA A 15 25.00 -28.71 -1.59
CA ALA A 15 24.49 -27.65 -2.46
C ALA A 15 23.57 -26.75 -1.61
N VAL A 16 24.05 -25.57 -1.27
CA VAL A 16 23.19 -24.49 -0.69
C VAL A 16 22.31 -23.96 -1.81
N LEU A 17 21.05 -24.41 -1.81
CA LEU A 17 20.03 -23.88 -2.70
C LEU A 17 19.68 -22.48 -2.17
N ALA A 18 20.26 -21.43 -2.78
CA ALA A 18 19.86 -20.05 -2.52
C ALA A 18 18.43 -19.88 -3.05
N LEU A 19 17.45 -19.86 -2.14
CA LEU A 19 16.09 -19.43 -2.45
C LEU A 19 16.15 -17.94 -2.82
N ALA A 20 16.15 -17.66 -4.11
CA ALA A 20 15.95 -16.31 -4.61
C ALA A 20 14.55 -15.88 -4.16
N THR A 21 14.48 -14.93 -3.22
CA THR A 21 13.24 -14.26 -2.87
C THR A 21 12.75 -13.53 -4.12
N PRO A 22 11.51 -13.75 -4.58
CA PRO A 22 11.00 -13.01 -5.73
C PRO A 22 11.09 -11.52 -5.42
N ALA A 23 11.63 -10.73 -6.36
CA ALA A 23 11.60 -9.28 -6.30
C ALA A 23 10.16 -8.86 -6.00
N GLY A 24 9.95 -8.14 -4.90
CA GLY A 24 8.63 -7.76 -4.44
C GLY A 24 7.86 -7.07 -5.57
N TRP A 25 6.79 -7.70 -6.02
CA TRP A 25 5.87 -7.10 -6.97
C TRP A 25 5.24 -5.91 -6.27
N ALA A 26 5.33 -4.74 -6.89
CA ALA A 26 4.57 -3.58 -6.43
C ALA A 26 3.11 -4.01 -6.26
N ALA A 27 2.49 -3.69 -5.13
CA ALA A 27 1.08 -4.00 -4.93
C ALA A 27 0.27 -3.36 -6.07
N PRO A 28 -0.68 -4.09 -6.67
CA PRO A 28 -1.46 -3.58 -7.80
C PRO A 28 -2.36 -2.43 -7.36
N ASP A 29 -2.84 -1.65 -8.33
CA ASP A 29 -3.90 -0.67 -8.08
C ASP A 29 -5.19 -1.40 -7.71
N MET A 30 -6.05 -0.71 -6.93
CA MET A 30 -7.42 -1.14 -6.61
C MET A 30 -8.42 -0.20 -7.27
N GLY A 31 -9.56 -0.74 -7.71
CA GLY A 31 -10.73 0.07 -8.04
C GLY A 31 -11.36 0.71 -6.79
N ALA A 32 -12.12 1.79 -6.93
CA ALA A 32 -12.75 2.48 -5.79
C ALA A 32 -13.72 1.55 -5.02
N THR A 33 -14.51 0.75 -5.72
CA THR A 33 -15.44 -0.22 -5.10
C THR A 33 -14.70 -1.29 -4.32
N GLU A 34 -13.64 -1.86 -4.91
CA GLU A 34 -12.80 -2.87 -4.25
C GLU A 34 -12.12 -2.29 -2.99
N ALA A 35 -11.58 -1.08 -3.09
CA ALA A 35 -10.95 -0.40 -1.95
C ALA A 35 -11.96 -0.12 -0.83
N PHE A 36 -13.19 0.27 -1.17
CA PHE A 36 -14.26 0.44 -0.20
C PHE A 36 -14.58 -0.88 0.52
N GLU A 37 -14.88 -1.94 -0.24
CA GLU A 37 -15.22 -3.25 0.32
C GLU A 37 -14.08 -3.81 1.19
N ALA A 38 -12.83 -3.72 0.73
CA ALA A 38 -11.68 -4.19 1.48
C ALA A 38 -11.47 -3.39 2.78
N SER A 39 -11.70 -2.08 2.75
CA SER A 39 -11.58 -1.23 3.94
C SER A 39 -12.69 -1.51 4.96
N GLN A 40 -13.93 -1.69 4.51
CA GLN A 40 -15.05 -2.04 5.39
C GLN A 40 -14.88 -3.44 6.02
N ALA A 41 -14.26 -4.36 5.30
CA ALA A 41 -13.92 -5.69 5.80
C ALA A 41 -12.67 -5.71 6.70
N GLY A 42 -12.03 -4.56 6.95
CA GLY A 42 -10.81 -4.45 7.76
C GLY A 42 -9.58 -5.11 7.12
N LYS A 43 -9.62 -5.42 5.83
CA LYS A 43 -8.51 -6.05 5.09
C LYS A 43 -7.41 -5.07 4.73
N VAL A 44 -7.75 -3.80 4.55
CA VAL A 44 -6.83 -2.71 4.24
C VAL A 44 -7.18 -1.47 5.04
N ARG A 45 -6.18 -0.63 5.33
CA ARG A 45 -6.39 0.71 5.88
C ARG A 45 -6.54 1.70 4.75
N LEU A 46 -7.71 2.29 4.60
CA LEU A 46 -7.94 3.36 3.62
C LEU A 46 -7.40 4.69 4.16
N ILE A 47 -6.62 5.40 3.33
CA ILE A 47 -6.00 6.68 3.68
C ILE A 47 -6.22 7.67 2.55
N ASP A 48 -6.92 8.75 2.87
CA ASP A 48 -7.17 9.88 1.95
C ASP A 48 -6.05 10.90 2.09
N ILE A 49 -5.25 11.04 1.02
CA ILE A 49 -4.11 11.98 0.99
C ILE A 49 -4.44 13.28 0.24
N ARG A 50 -5.71 13.65 0.13
CA ARG A 50 -6.13 14.94 -0.42
C ARG A 50 -5.84 16.07 0.56
N THR A 51 -6.30 17.27 0.22
CA THR A 51 -6.21 18.46 1.07
C THR A 51 -7.45 18.64 1.96
N PRO A 52 -7.34 19.39 3.07
CA PRO A 52 -8.51 19.76 3.88
C PRO A 52 -9.62 20.44 3.09
N GLN A 53 -9.27 21.26 2.09
CA GLN A 53 -10.24 21.87 1.20
C GLN A 53 -11.02 20.83 0.38
N GLU A 54 -10.33 19.84 -0.18
CA GLU A 54 -10.98 18.77 -0.96
C GLU A 54 -11.88 17.90 -0.07
N TRP A 55 -11.47 17.62 1.18
CA TRP A 55 -12.29 16.87 2.13
C TRP A 55 -13.59 17.61 2.49
N ARG A 56 -13.51 18.95 2.71
CA ARG A 56 -14.71 19.77 2.95
C ARG A 56 -15.64 19.83 1.77
N GLN A 57 -15.10 19.85 0.55
CA GLN A 57 -15.89 19.97 -0.68
C GLN A 57 -16.71 18.73 -1.01
N THR A 58 -16.15 17.55 -0.80
CA THR A 58 -16.74 16.28 -1.27
C THR A 58 -17.05 15.29 -0.16
N GLY A 59 -16.62 15.56 1.06
CA GLY A 59 -16.56 14.57 2.13
C GLY A 59 -15.37 13.63 1.97
N VAL A 60 -15.29 12.67 2.88
CA VAL A 60 -14.25 11.63 2.96
C VAL A 60 -14.89 10.25 2.98
N ALA A 61 -14.18 9.24 2.51
CA ALA A 61 -14.65 7.86 2.61
C ALA A 61 -14.78 7.44 4.08
N PRO A 62 -15.82 6.68 4.47
CA PRO A 62 -16.04 6.25 5.85
C PRO A 62 -14.82 5.54 6.43
N GLY A 63 -14.39 5.96 7.62
CA GLY A 63 -13.27 5.36 8.34
C GLY A 63 -11.88 5.63 7.74
N ALA A 64 -11.78 6.44 6.68
CA ALA A 64 -10.49 6.77 6.08
C ALA A 64 -9.62 7.61 7.02
N GLY A 65 -8.35 7.22 7.16
CA GLY A 65 -7.31 8.09 7.69
C GLY A 65 -7.10 9.28 6.77
N ARG A 66 -6.68 10.44 7.32
CA ARG A 66 -6.49 11.66 6.51
C ARG A 66 -5.08 12.20 6.69
N VAL A 67 -4.41 12.46 5.58
CA VAL A 67 -3.07 13.06 5.57
C VAL A 67 -2.99 14.04 4.41
N ASP A 68 -2.80 15.33 4.69
CA ASP A 68 -2.58 16.30 3.62
C ASP A 68 -1.22 16.04 2.96
N PHE A 69 -1.26 15.61 1.68
CA PHE A 69 -0.09 15.26 0.89
C PHE A 69 0.94 16.41 0.80
N TYR A 70 0.48 17.65 0.81
CA TYR A 70 1.35 18.82 0.67
C TYR A 70 2.08 19.24 1.95
N ARG A 71 1.84 18.55 3.06
CA ARG A 71 2.64 18.72 4.28
C ARG A 71 4.03 18.07 4.21
N GLY A 72 4.31 17.36 3.14
CA GLY A 72 5.61 16.78 2.84
C GLY A 72 5.70 15.27 3.11
N PRO A 73 6.74 14.64 2.54
CA PRO A 73 6.89 13.19 2.58
C PRO A 73 7.14 12.64 3.99
N GLU A 74 7.81 13.38 4.86
CA GLU A 74 8.07 12.96 6.24
C GLU A 74 6.76 12.87 7.04
N VAL A 75 5.86 13.86 6.88
CA VAL A 75 4.55 13.87 7.53
C VAL A 75 3.70 12.71 7.03
N LEU A 76 3.74 12.44 5.72
CA LEU A 76 3.03 11.30 5.13
C LEU A 76 3.49 9.98 5.75
N VAL A 77 4.81 9.73 5.79
CA VAL A 77 5.39 8.49 6.34
C VAL A 77 5.05 8.33 7.83
N GLN A 78 5.27 9.38 8.63
CA GLN A 78 5.00 9.33 10.07
C GLN A 78 3.52 9.09 10.36
N SER A 79 2.61 9.76 9.64
CA SER A 79 1.16 9.57 9.80
C SER A 79 0.73 8.14 9.45
N ILE A 80 1.27 7.58 8.36
CA ILE A 80 0.98 6.19 7.98
C ILE A 80 1.51 5.22 9.04
N LEU A 81 2.75 5.38 9.51
CA LEU A 81 3.32 4.54 10.55
C LEU A 81 2.50 4.61 11.85
N GLN A 82 2.03 5.81 12.23
CA GLN A 82 1.13 5.96 13.37
C GLN A 82 -0.18 5.18 13.19
N MET A 83 -0.78 5.23 11.99
CA MET A 83 -2.02 4.53 11.68
C MET A 83 -1.86 3.00 11.59
N THR A 84 -0.65 2.51 11.32
CA THR A 84 -0.33 1.08 11.17
C THR A 84 0.42 0.49 12.36
N GLY A 85 0.58 1.26 13.45
CA GLY A 85 1.33 0.82 14.64
C GLY A 85 2.82 0.57 14.37
N GLY A 86 3.39 1.25 13.37
CA GLY A 86 4.79 1.11 12.96
C GLY A 86 5.04 -0.03 11.95
N ASP A 87 4.01 -0.78 11.59
CA ASP A 87 4.15 -1.91 10.68
C ASP A 87 4.13 -1.47 9.20
N LYS A 88 5.27 -1.60 8.52
CA LYS A 88 5.41 -1.34 7.08
C LYS A 88 4.82 -2.46 6.20
N ASN A 89 4.47 -3.61 6.78
CA ASN A 89 3.82 -4.70 6.05
C ASN A 89 2.29 -4.65 6.16
N ALA A 90 1.75 -3.73 6.97
CA ALA A 90 0.31 -3.53 7.06
C ALA A 90 -0.27 -3.13 5.69
N PRO A 91 -1.36 -3.76 5.23
CA PRO A 91 -1.98 -3.43 3.95
C PRO A 91 -2.69 -2.07 4.04
N ILE A 92 -2.26 -1.13 3.21
CA ILE A 92 -2.84 0.20 3.10
C ILE A 92 -3.27 0.48 1.67
N VAL A 93 -4.35 1.23 1.50
CA VAL A 93 -4.80 1.73 0.21
C VAL A 93 -4.94 3.24 0.26
N LEU A 94 -4.33 3.92 -0.71
CA LEU A 94 -4.28 5.38 -0.78
C LEU A 94 -5.30 5.89 -1.79
N ILE A 95 -6.05 6.94 -1.43
CA ILE A 95 -6.94 7.64 -2.34
C ILE A 95 -6.60 9.13 -2.39
N CYS A 96 -6.64 9.70 -3.58
CA CYS A 96 -6.59 11.15 -3.80
C CYS A 96 -7.66 11.56 -4.81
N ARG A 97 -7.55 12.72 -5.44
CA ARG A 97 -8.56 13.19 -6.38
C ARG A 97 -8.67 12.34 -7.65
N THR A 98 -7.52 11.99 -8.27
CA THR A 98 -7.45 11.37 -9.60
C THR A 98 -6.41 10.24 -9.71
N GLY A 99 -5.86 9.75 -8.60
CA GLY A 99 -4.86 8.69 -8.56
C GLY A 99 -3.40 9.14 -8.75
N ASN A 100 -3.14 10.38 -9.20
CA ASN A 100 -1.78 10.83 -9.50
C ASN A 100 -0.90 11.00 -8.25
N ARG A 101 -1.39 11.71 -7.22
CA ARG A 101 -0.67 11.88 -5.94
C ARG A 101 -0.43 10.55 -5.25
N THR A 102 -1.43 9.69 -5.25
CA THR A 102 -1.36 8.36 -4.64
C THR A 102 -0.44 7.42 -5.38
N GLY A 103 -0.37 7.48 -6.71
CA GLY A 103 0.59 6.72 -7.48
C GLY A 103 2.04 7.14 -7.20
N ALA A 104 2.30 8.44 -7.00
CA ALA A 104 3.62 8.94 -6.58
C ALA A 104 3.94 8.50 -5.13
N ALA A 105 2.97 8.63 -4.21
CA ALA A 105 3.11 8.22 -2.82
C ALA A 105 3.35 6.71 -2.69
N GLN A 106 2.64 5.89 -3.46
CA GLN A 106 2.80 4.43 -3.50
C GLN A 106 4.25 4.05 -3.82
N LYS A 107 4.79 4.59 -4.91
CA LYS A 107 6.19 4.33 -5.32
C LYS A 107 7.20 4.78 -4.25
N TYR A 108 6.98 5.94 -3.67
CA TYR A 108 7.83 6.48 -2.62
C TYR A 108 7.83 5.58 -1.36
N LEU A 109 6.66 5.20 -0.88
CA LEU A 109 6.51 4.32 0.29
C LEU A 109 7.11 2.93 0.04
N GLN A 110 6.90 2.36 -1.15
CA GLN A 110 7.52 1.09 -1.54
C GLN A 110 9.04 1.18 -1.51
N GLY A 111 9.62 2.29 -1.97
CA GLY A 111 11.06 2.56 -1.87
C GLY A 111 11.58 2.65 -0.44
N LEU A 112 10.71 2.95 0.53
CA LEU A 112 11.02 2.96 1.97
C LEU A 112 10.74 1.62 2.68
N GLY A 113 10.37 0.57 1.93
CA GLY A 113 10.15 -0.77 2.44
C GLY A 113 8.72 -1.07 2.92
N PHE A 114 7.73 -0.23 2.56
CA PHE A 114 6.32 -0.60 2.72
C PHE A 114 5.96 -1.64 1.66
N THR A 115 5.43 -2.80 2.07
CA THR A 115 5.28 -3.95 1.17
C THR A 115 3.89 -4.07 0.54
N GLN A 116 2.85 -3.49 1.16
CA GLN A 116 1.46 -3.64 0.73
C GLN A 116 0.79 -2.25 0.61
N VAL A 117 1.22 -1.47 -0.38
CA VAL A 117 0.69 -0.14 -0.67
C VAL A 117 -0.09 -0.17 -1.98
N TYR A 118 -1.40 -0.04 -1.90
CA TYR A 118 -2.30 -0.01 -3.04
C TYR A 118 -2.68 1.44 -3.39
N ASN A 119 -2.98 1.69 -4.66
CA ASN A 119 -3.42 2.99 -5.16
C ASN A 119 -4.84 2.87 -5.72
N VAL A 120 -5.76 3.73 -5.30
CA VAL A 120 -7.03 3.90 -6.00
C VAL A 120 -6.78 4.79 -7.21
N SER A 121 -6.44 4.17 -8.35
CA SER A 121 -5.99 4.87 -9.57
C SER A 121 -7.05 5.75 -10.20
N GLU A 122 -8.33 5.45 -10.01
CA GLU A 122 -9.44 6.30 -10.44
C GLU A 122 -9.71 7.48 -9.48
N GLY A 123 -9.26 7.39 -8.23
CA GLY A 123 -9.42 8.44 -7.21
C GLY A 123 -10.87 8.73 -6.81
N MET A 124 -11.08 9.89 -6.19
CA MET A 124 -12.41 10.36 -5.79
C MET A 124 -13.23 10.86 -6.98
N ALA A 125 -12.62 11.60 -7.88
CA ALA A 125 -13.31 12.33 -8.95
C ALA A 125 -13.36 11.57 -10.29
N GLY A 126 -12.60 10.51 -10.42
CA GLY A 126 -12.41 9.78 -11.66
C GLY A 126 -11.13 10.17 -12.41
N SER A 127 -10.67 9.28 -13.28
CA SER A 127 -9.51 9.43 -14.15
C SER A 127 -9.68 8.55 -15.38
N ALA A 128 -8.61 8.39 -16.19
CA ALA A 128 -8.61 7.42 -17.28
C ALA A 128 -8.77 5.96 -16.78
N ALA A 129 -8.49 5.68 -15.49
CA ALA A 129 -8.61 4.36 -14.90
C ALA A 129 -10.06 3.99 -14.52
N GLY A 130 -10.95 4.98 -14.35
CA GLY A 130 -12.34 4.71 -13.99
C GLY A 130 -13.11 5.95 -13.53
N PRO A 131 -14.41 5.77 -13.22
CA PRO A 131 -15.31 6.89 -12.91
C PRO A 131 -15.05 7.56 -11.57
N GLY A 132 -14.33 6.89 -10.66
CA GLY A 132 -13.98 7.40 -9.35
C GLY A 132 -15.05 7.14 -8.27
N TRP A 133 -14.62 7.26 -7.02
CA TRP A 133 -15.41 6.99 -5.83
C TRP A 133 -16.81 7.61 -5.86
N LEU A 134 -16.87 8.93 -6.18
CA LEU A 134 -18.12 9.69 -6.16
C LEU A 134 -19.10 9.24 -7.24
N LYS A 135 -18.63 8.95 -8.45
CA LYS A 135 -19.50 8.51 -9.56
C LYS A 135 -19.94 7.05 -9.43
N HIS A 136 -19.20 6.24 -8.65
CA HIS A 136 -19.68 4.93 -8.24
C HIS A 136 -20.80 5.00 -7.19
N GLY A 137 -21.12 6.20 -6.68
CA GLY A 137 -22.12 6.36 -5.62
C GLY A 137 -21.70 5.78 -4.27
N LEU A 138 -20.39 5.59 -4.04
CA LEU A 138 -19.88 5.08 -2.79
C LEU A 138 -20.06 6.13 -1.67
N PRO A 139 -20.26 5.69 -0.42
CA PRO A 139 -20.57 6.60 0.68
C PRO A 139 -19.41 7.55 0.98
N VAL A 140 -19.77 8.75 1.40
CA VAL A 140 -18.86 9.75 1.95
C VAL A 140 -19.47 10.37 3.21
N GLU A 141 -18.63 10.74 4.16
CA GLU A 141 -18.97 11.45 5.39
C GLU A 141 -18.55 12.92 5.25
N ALA A 142 -19.43 13.83 5.64
CA ALA A 142 -19.11 15.26 5.64
C ALA A 142 -17.93 15.53 6.59
N CYS A 143 -16.99 16.33 6.14
CA CYS A 143 -15.84 16.72 6.95
C CYS A 143 -15.95 18.20 7.32
N VAL A 144 -16.70 18.48 8.38
CA VAL A 144 -17.00 19.86 8.80
C VAL A 144 -15.77 20.52 9.43
N GLU A 145 -14.97 19.77 10.17
CA GLU A 145 -13.80 20.25 10.92
C GLU A 145 -12.45 19.88 10.27
N CYS A 146 -12.43 19.65 8.97
CA CYS A 146 -11.18 19.38 8.24
C CYS A 146 -10.30 20.63 8.04
#